data_d707a449663cbebf49984142be675a37
#
_entry.id   d707a449663cbebf49984142be675a37
#
_cell.length_a   1.000
_cell.length_b   1.000
_cell.length_c   1.000
_cell.angle_alpha   90.00
_cell.angle_beta   90.00
_cell.angle_gamma   90.00
#
_symmetry.space_group_name_H-M   'P 1'
#
loop_
_entity.id
_entity.type
_entity.pdbx_description
1 polymer ?
#
loop_
_entity_poly.entity_id
_entity_poly.type
_entity_poly.pdbx_seq_one_letter_code
_entity_poly.pdbx_strand_id
1 'polypeptide(L)'
;MARSEIISHGGKRVAVLDFSGILGEQDGLAAIAEAAAIVQAQPLASVYTLTNVTGARFNAATLAALKALASDNAPYVRAGAVFGMSTLHKAAYLTVMYFSRRQIPAFDTYEQALAWIEKQE
;
A
#
# COMPACT_ATOMS: atom_id res chain seq x y z
N MET A 1 -4.18 5.35 -17.75
CA MET A 1 -2.95 4.71 -17.25
C MET A 1 -3.14 4.23 -15.83
N ALA A 2 -2.73 3.02 -15.55
CA ALA A 2 -2.82 2.47 -14.21
C ALA A 2 -1.75 3.10 -13.30
N ARG A 3 -2.12 3.40 -12.06
CA ARG A 3 -1.19 3.88 -11.04
C ARG A 3 -0.49 2.74 -10.32
N SER A 4 -1.16 1.61 -10.20
CA SER A 4 -0.62 0.44 -9.49
C SER A 4 -0.30 -0.66 -10.48
N GLU A 5 0.72 -1.47 -10.16
CA GLU A 5 1.17 -2.53 -11.07
C GLU A 5 1.82 -3.67 -10.28
N ILE A 6 1.88 -4.82 -10.93
CA ILE A 6 2.62 -5.98 -10.42
C ILE A 6 3.97 -6.01 -11.10
N ILE A 7 5.04 -6.07 -10.31
CA ILE A 7 6.40 -6.27 -10.84
C ILE A 7 6.99 -7.55 -10.27
N SER A 8 8.05 -8.03 -10.90
CA SER A 8 8.84 -9.15 -10.40
C SER A 8 10.16 -8.60 -9.89
N HIS A 9 10.52 -8.95 -8.66
CA HIS A 9 11.75 -8.48 -8.05
C HIS A 9 12.35 -9.57 -7.16
N GLY A 10 13.55 -10.00 -7.49
CA GLY A 10 14.24 -11.03 -6.71
C GLY A 10 13.45 -12.34 -6.61
N GLY A 11 12.70 -12.69 -7.65
CA GLY A 11 11.85 -13.87 -7.66
C GLY A 11 10.52 -13.69 -6.92
N LYS A 12 10.25 -12.49 -6.42
CA LYS A 12 9.02 -12.18 -5.69
C LYS A 12 8.08 -11.37 -6.56
N ARG A 13 6.78 -11.60 -6.38
CA ARG A 13 5.73 -10.81 -7.02
C ARG A 13 5.40 -9.64 -6.11
N VAL A 14 5.65 -8.42 -6.59
CA VAL A 14 5.45 -7.20 -5.81
C VAL A 14 4.37 -6.35 -6.44
N ALA A 15 3.33 -6.04 -5.65
CA ALA A 15 2.31 -5.08 -6.06
C ALA A 15 2.75 -3.70 -5.62
N VAL A 16 3.07 -2.85 -6.57
CA VAL A 16 3.44 -1.45 -6.30
C VAL A 16 2.16 -0.63 -6.35
N LEU A 17 1.73 -0.16 -5.19
CA LEU A 17 0.49 0.59 -5.03
C LEU A 17 0.83 2.07 -4.95
N ASP A 18 0.51 2.82 -5.99
CA ASP A 18 0.94 4.21 -6.11
C ASP A 18 -0.18 5.18 -5.80
N PHE A 19 -0.09 5.83 -4.64
CA PHE A 19 -0.99 6.89 -4.21
C PHE A 19 -0.31 8.26 -4.21
N SER A 20 0.89 8.36 -4.79
CA SER A 20 1.67 9.59 -4.74
C SER A 20 0.94 10.76 -5.39
N GLY A 21 1.01 11.92 -4.75
CA GLY A 21 0.47 13.17 -5.28
C GLY A 21 -1.04 13.28 -5.31
N ILE A 22 -1.77 12.31 -4.79
CA ILE A 22 -3.23 12.36 -4.79
C ILE A 22 -3.71 13.34 -3.73
N LEU A 23 -4.50 14.32 -4.15
CA LEU A 23 -5.02 15.36 -3.24
C LEU A 23 -6.55 15.32 -3.11
N GLY A 24 -7.26 14.81 -4.11
CA GLY A 24 -8.72 14.82 -4.14
C GLY A 24 -9.34 13.49 -3.73
N GLU A 25 -10.53 13.55 -3.15
CA GLU A 25 -11.25 12.37 -2.68
C GLU A 25 -11.54 11.38 -3.80
N GLN A 26 -12.06 11.85 -4.93
CA GLN A 26 -12.44 10.96 -6.04
C GLN A 26 -11.22 10.22 -6.61
N ASP A 27 -10.13 10.94 -6.82
CA ASP A 27 -8.90 10.35 -7.32
C ASP A 27 -8.34 9.34 -6.31
N GLY A 28 -8.43 9.68 -5.03
CA GLY A 28 -7.99 8.78 -3.95
C GLY A 28 -8.80 7.49 -3.90
N LEU A 29 -10.13 7.61 -3.95
CA LEU A 29 -11.01 6.44 -3.92
C LEU A 29 -10.79 5.56 -5.15
N ALA A 30 -10.61 6.17 -6.33
CA ALA A 30 -10.35 5.42 -7.57
C ALA A 30 -9.01 4.69 -7.50
N ALA A 31 -7.97 5.34 -7.00
CA ALA A 31 -6.65 4.72 -6.87
C ALA A 31 -6.66 3.56 -5.86
N ILE A 32 -7.38 3.72 -4.76
CA ILE A 32 -7.50 2.67 -3.74
C ILE A 32 -8.28 1.47 -4.30
N ALA A 33 -9.36 1.72 -5.06
CA ALA A 33 -10.12 0.65 -5.70
C ALA A 33 -9.27 -0.11 -6.72
N GLU A 34 -8.44 0.58 -7.49
CA GLU A 34 -7.51 -0.06 -8.42
C GLU A 34 -6.50 -0.95 -7.68
N ALA A 35 -5.94 -0.44 -6.59
CA ALA A 35 -4.99 -1.20 -5.77
C ALA A 35 -5.64 -2.48 -5.21
N ALA A 36 -6.87 -2.38 -4.74
CA ALA A 36 -7.62 -3.53 -4.25
C ALA A 36 -7.83 -4.56 -5.35
N ALA A 37 -8.24 -4.12 -6.53
CA ALA A 37 -8.50 -5.01 -7.67
C ALA A 37 -7.24 -5.78 -8.08
N ILE A 38 -6.10 -5.08 -8.14
CA ILE A 38 -4.84 -5.70 -8.55
C ILE A 38 -4.40 -6.77 -7.55
N VAL A 39 -4.44 -6.48 -6.25
CA VAL A 39 -3.99 -7.41 -5.22
C VAL A 39 -4.96 -8.58 -5.08
N GLN A 40 -6.26 -8.32 -5.08
CA GLN A 40 -7.27 -9.36 -4.87
C GLN A 40 -7.47 -10.25 -6.09
N ALA A 41 -6.86 -9.93 -7.22
CA ALA A 41 -6.80 -10.81 -8.39
C ALA A 41 -5.67 -11.84 -8.30
N GLN A 42 -4.81 -11.74 -7.29
CA GLN A 42 -3.67 -12.64 -7.12
C GLN A 42 -4.05 -13.86 -6.28
N PRO A 43 -3.29 -14.95 -6.37
CA PRO A 43 -3.51 -16.10 -5.47
C PRO A 43 -3.29 -15.70 -4.00
N LEU A 44 -3.89 -16.46 -3.10
CA LEU A 44 -3.71 -16.22 -1.66
C LEU A 44 -2.24 -16.33 -1.26
N ALA A 45 -1.80 -15.44 -0.38
CA ALA A 45 -0.45 -15.41 0.18
C ALA A 45 0.64 -15.43 -0.90
N SER A 46 0.45 -14.66 -1.97
CA SER A 46 1.35 -14.72 -3.15
C SER A 46 2.10 -13.42 -3.44
N VAL A 47 1.67 -12.29 -2.88
CA VAL A 47 2.27 -11.00 -3.24
C VAL A 47 2.85 -10.28 -2.02
N TYR A 48 3.79 -9.40 -2.32
CA TYR A 48 4.31 -8.40 -1.40
C TYR A 48 3.79 -7.06 -1.86
N THR A 49 3.39 -6.18 -0.94
CA THR A 49 2.90 -4.84 -1.33
C THR A 49 3.93 -3.78 -1.00
N LEU A 50 4.05 -2.81 -1.89
CA LEU A 50 4.94 -1.68 -1.74
C LEU A 50 4.12 -0.43 -2.05
N THR A 51 3.74 0.30 -1.02
CA THR A 51 2.80 1.42 -1.13
C THR A 51 3.52 2.75 -1.07
N ASN A 52 3.28 3.59 -2.08
CA ASN A 52 3.86 4.93 -2.17
C ASN A 52 2.80 5.97 -1.81
N VAL A 53 3.05 6.72 -0.73
CA VAL A 53 2.14 7.77 -0.27
C VAL A 53 2.75 9.17 -0.37
N THR A 54 3.84 9.31 -1.11
CA THR A 54 4.57 10.58 -1.25
C THR A 54 3.63 11.70 -1.71
N GLY A 55 3.48 12.73 -0.89
CA GLY A 55 2.67 13.90 -1.23
C GLY A 55 1.16 13.66 -1.26
N ALA A 56 0.69 12.48 -0.89
CA ALA A 56 -0.74 12.19 -0.87
C ALA A 56 -1.42 12.86 0.32
N ARG A 57 -2.70 13.18 0.18
CA ARG A 57 -3.55 13.65 1.26
C ARG A 57 -4.79 12.76 1.34
N PHE A 58 -5.15 12.40 2.56
CA PHE A 58 -6.29 11.54 2.82
C PHE A 58 -7.29 12.26 3.72
N ASN A 59 -8.56 12.18 3.36
CA ASN A 59 -9.65 12.68 4.19
C ASN A 59 -10.34 11.48 4.87
N ALA A 60 -11.47 11.74 5.55
CA ALA A 60 -12.18 10.68 6.27
C ALA A 60 -12.63 9.55 5.33
N ALA A 61 -13.10 9.87 4.13
CA ALA A 61 -13.58 8.87 3.17
C ALA A 61 -12.43 8.02 2.63
N THR A 62 -11.32 8.64 2.22
CA THR A 62 -10.18 7.91 1.71
C THR A 62 -9.47 7.12 2.82
N LEU A 63 -9.45 7.65 4.05
CA LEU A 63 -8.91 6.89 5.19
C LEU A 63 -9.73 5.63 5.46
N ALA A 64 -11.07 5.74 5.39
CA ALA A 64 -11.94 4.56 5.53
C ALA A 64 -11.66 3.53 4.44
N ALA A 65 -11.44 4.00 3.20
CA ALA A 65 -11.11 3.12 2.09
C ALA A 65 -9.74 2.46 2.28
N LEU A 66 -8.76 3.17 2.83
CA LEU A 66 -7.44 2.59 3.13
C LEU A 66 -7.52 1.53 4.21
N LYS A 67 -8.35 1.73 5.23
CA LYS A 67 -8.56 0.72 6.26
C LYS A 67 -9.14 -0.55 5.67
N ALA A 68 -10.13 -0.41 4.80
CA ALA A 68 -10.74 -1.54 4.11
C ALA A 68 -9.72 -2.23 3.20
N LEU A 69 -8.94 -1.46 2.43
CA LEU A 69 -7.90 -2.00 1.56
C LEU A 69 -6.92 -2.88 2.35
N ALA A 70 -6.40 -2.34 3.46
CA ALA A 70 -5.42 -3.07 4.27
C ALA A 70 -6.00 -4.37 4.82
N SER A 71 -7.25 -4.34 5.29
CA SER A 71 -7.92 -5.52 5.83
C SER A 71 -8.26 -6.54 4.74
N ASP A 72 -8.82 -6.08 3.63
CA ASP A 72 -9.29 -6.96 2.55
C ASP A 72 -8.14 -7.55 1.76
N ASN A 73 -7.01 -6.85 1.67
CA ASN A 73 -5.83 -7.36 0.97
C ASN A 73 -5.04 -8.38 1.79
N ALA A 74 -5.22 -8.39 3.11
CA ALA A 74 -4.40 -9.21 4.01
C ALA A 74 -4.26 -10.67 3.59
N PRO A 75 -5.32 -11.38 3.15
CA PRO A 75 -5.19 -12.80 2.77
C PRO A 75 -4.25 -13.03 1.58
N TYR A 76 -4.04 -12.03 0.73
CA TYR A 76 -3.26 -12.14 -0.49
C TYR A 76 -1.81 -11.75 -0.30
N VAL A 77 -1.48 -11.07 0.81
CA VAL A 77 -0.20 -10.40 1.02
C VAL A 77 0.65 -11.17 2.02
N ARG A 78 1.89 -11.47 1.61
CA ARG A 78 2.88 -12.11 2.48
C ARG A 78 3.53 -11.10 3.43
N ALA A 79 3.83 -9.92 2.92
CA ALA A 79 4.38 -8.82 3.69
C ALA A 79 4.18 -7.52 2.91
N GLY A 80 4.06 -6.40 3.61
CA GLY A 80 3.88 -5.10 2.98
C GLY A 80 4.75 -4.05 3.60
N ALA A 81 5.13 -3.05 2.80
CA ALA A 81 5.90 -1.91 3.24
C ALA A 81 5.30 -0.64 2.65
N VAL A 82 5.53 0.50 3.30
CA VAL A 82 5.10 1.80 2.81
C VAL A 82 6.27 2.75 2.80
N PHE A 83 6.31 3.66 1.84
CA PHE A 83 7.35 4.70 1.81
C PHE A 83 6.78 6.04 1.40
N GLY A 84 7.56 7.09 1.68
CA GLY A 84 7.20 8.45 1.31
C GLY A 84 6.27 9.14 2.29
N MET A 85 6.14 8.63 3.52
CA MET A 85 5.32 9.27 4.53
C MET A 85 5.99 10.53 5.08
N SER A 86 5.15 11.53 5.37
CA SER A 86 5.53 12.71 6.13
C SER A 86 4.84 12.65 7.49
N THR A 87 5.11 13.66 8.34
CA THR A 87 4.42 13.75 9.63
C THR A 87 2.91 13.84 9.47
N LEU A 88 2.42 14.38 8.34
CA LEU A 88 0.98 14.48 8.06
C LEU A 88 0.31 13.10 7.93
N HIS A 89 1.05 12.08 7.53
CA HIS A 89 0.51 10.75 7.32
C HIS A 89 0.53 9.88 8.57
N LYS A 90 1.23 10.31 9.61
CA LYS A 90 1.51 9.43 10.76
C LYS A 90 0.24 8.93 11.44
N ALA A 91 -0.72 9.82 11.69
CA ALA A 91 -1.97 9.44 12.35
C ALA A 91 -2.78 8.46 11.50
N ALA A 92 -2.88 8.71 10.19
CA ALA A 92 -3.58 7.83 9.27
C ALA A 92 -2.91 6.45 9.22
N TYR A 93 -1.59 6.43 9.15
CA TYR A 93 -0.79 5.20 9.10
C TYR A 93 -1.04 4.35 10.35
N LEU A 94 -0.96 4.94 11.53
CA LEU A 94 -1.19 4.20 12.79
C LEU A 94 -2.63 3.69 12.87
N THR A 95 -3.59 4.49 12.41
CA THR A 95 -5.00 4.08 12.37
C THR A 95 -5.22 2.87 11.46
N VAL A 96 -4.63 2.88 10.27
CA VAL A 96 -4.76 1.77 9.32
C VAL A 96 -4.13 0.50 9.88
N MET A 97 -2.94 0.60 10.47
CA MET A 97 -2.28 -0.57 11.07
C MET A 97 -3.09 -1.14 12.23
N TYR A 98 -3.58 -0.28 13.11
CA TYR A 98 -4.39 -0.71 14.24
C TYR A 98 -5.67 -1.41 13.78
N PHE A 99 -6.40 -0.78 12.84
CA PHE A 99 -7.68 -1.29 12.36
C PHE A 99 -7.52 -2.62 11.62
N SER A 100 -6.53 -2.71 10.75
CA SER A 100 -6.30 -3.91 9.92
C SER A 100 -5.53 -5.01 10.64
N ARG A 101 -4.95 -4.68 11.79
CA ARG A 101 -4.06 -5.57 12.56
C ARG A 101 -2.84 -6.02 11.76
N ARG A 102 -2.48 -5.27 10.73
CA ARG A 102 -1.31 -5.54 9.93
C ARG A 102 -0.12 -4.76 10.47
N GLN A 103 1.08 -5.32 10.29
CA GLN A 103 2.33 -4.62 10.59
C GLN A 103 2.99 -4.27 9.26
N ILE A 104 2.93 -3.01 8.91
CA ILE A 104 3.44 -2.51 7.63
C ILE A 104 4.52 -1.50 7.93
N PRO A 105 5.82 -1.89 7.90
CA PRO A 105 6.89 -0.95 8.22
C PRO A 105 6.97 0.19 7.21
N ALA A 106 7.40 1.35 7.70
CA ALA A 106 7.53 2.56 6.91
C ALA A 106 8.99 2.85 6.63
N PHE A 107 9.27 3.27 5.41
CA PHE A 107 10.61 3.61 4.95
C PHE A 107 10.59 5.00 4.30
N ASP A 108 11.76 5.62 4.17
CA ASP A 108 11.84 6.94 3.55
C ASP A 108 11.82 6.86 2.03
N THR A 109 12.37 5.79 1.46
CA THR A 109 12.54 5.68 0.01
C THR A 109 12.02 4.35 -0.52
N TYR A 110 11.74 4.35 -1.83
CA TYR A 110 11.39 3.15 -2.59
C TYR A 110 12.47 2.08 -2.43
N GLU A 111 13.74 2.46 -2.57
CA GLU A 111 14.87 1.54 -2.52
C GLU A 111 14.98 0.84 -1.16
N GLN A 112 14.77 1.59 -0.08
CA GLN A 112 14.81 1.00 1.27
C GLN A 112 13.67 0.01 1.48
N ALA A 113 12.48 0.36 1.04
CA ALA A 113 11.31 -0.51 1.17
C ALA A 113 11.48 -1.78 0.35
N LEU A 114 11.98 -1.65 -0.88
CA LEU A 114 12.20 -2.79 -1.76
C LEU A 114 13.28 -3.72 -1.22
N ALA A 115 14.35 -3.15 -0.65
CA ALA A 115 15.41 -3.94 -0.01
C ALA A 115 14.88 -4.75 1.17
N TRP A 116 13.96 -4.16 1.94
CA TRP A 116 13.32 -4.88 3.05
C TRP A 116 12.46 -6.03 2.52
N ILE A 117 11.72 -5.81 1.43
CA ILE A 117 10.88 -6.85 0.82
C ILE A 117 11.74 -8.04 0.36
N GLU A 118 12.92 -7.77 -0.22
CA GLU A 118 13.83 -8.83 -0.68
C GLU A 118 14.19 -9.81 0.42
N LYS A 119 14.25 -9.34 1.66
CA LYS A 119 14.65 -10.15 2.82
C LYS A 119 13.51 -10.95 3.43
N GLN A 120 12.29 -10.74 2.97
CA GLN A 120 11.11 -11.45 3.51
C GLN A 120 10.95 -12.81 2.84
N GLU A 121 10.33 -13.72 3.57
CA GLU A 121 10.09 -15.07 3.10
C GLU A 121 8.71 -15.28 2.52
#